data_d89615cb7c9b29674cba3372bb06e775
#
_entry.id   d89615cb7c9b29674cba3372bb06e775
#
_cell.length_a   1.000
_cell.length_b   1.000
_cell.length_c   1.000
_cell.angle_alpha   90.00
_cell.angle_beta   90.00
_cell.angle_gamma   90.00
#
_symmetry.space_group_name_H-M   'P 1'
#
loop_
_entity.id
_entity.type
_entity.pdbx_description
1 polymer ?
#
loop_
_entity_poly.entity_id
_entity_poly.type
_entity_poly.pdbx_seq_one_letter_code
_entity_poly.pdbx_strand_id
1 'polypeptide(L)'
;GFFREVLELMFNAAALVIDTLRTFFLIVLSILGPISFALACWDGFHASLTQWFVRYISIYLWLPVSDLFSSVLARIQVLMLQKDIDQLSDPNFIPDGSNAVYITFLIIGIIGYFTIPTVANWIVQAGGGAGNYSKNVAQTASRGGSIVAGATGAAIGNITGRLFKR
;
A
#
# COMPACT_ATOMS: atom_id res chain seq x y z
N GLY A 1 -27.79 4.16 -14.66
CA GLY A 1 -27.40 3.43 -15.86
C GLY A 1 -26.59 2.19 -15.53
N PHE A 2 -26.56 1.24 -16.44
CA PHE A 2 -25.88 -0.05 -16.33
C PHE A 2 -24.42 0.06 -15.82
N PHE A 3 -23.68 1.07 -16.30
CA PHE A 3 -22.28 1.28 -15.90
C PHE A 3 -22.14 1.60 -14.40
N ARG A 4 -23.04 2.39 -13.84
CA ARG A 4 -23.07 2.70 -12.41
C ARG A 4 -23.34 1.44 -11.58
N GLU A 5 -24.29 0.62 -11.96
CA GLU A 5 -24.65 -0.63 -11.27
C GLU A 5 -23.47 -1.62 -11.27
N VAL A 6 -22.75 -1.72 -12.40
CA VAL A 6 -21.53 -2.54 -12.49
C VAL A 6 -20.44 -2.03 -11.54
N LEU A 7 -20.21 -0.71 -11.45
CA LEU A 7 -19.22 -0.14 -10.55
C LEU A 7 -19.61 -0.31 -9.07
N GLU A 8 -20.88 -0.18 -8.72
CA GLU A 8 -21.35 -0.44 -7.35
C GLU A 8 -21.15 -1.92 -6.98
N LEU A 9 -21.42 -2.84 -7.89
CA LEU A 9 -21.17 -4.26 -7.69
C LEU A 9 -19.66 -4.52 -7.54
N MET A 10 -18.81 -3.92 -8.36
CA MET A 10 -17.36 -4.04 -8.25
C MET A 10 -16.82 -3.46 -6.94
N PHE A 11 -17.35 -2.35 -6.48
CA PHE A 11 -16.99 -1.74 -5.21
C PHE A 11 -17.29 -2.68 -4.03
N ASN A 12 -18.50 -3.22 -3.98
CA ASN A 12 -18.91 -4.20 -2.98
C ASN A 12 -18.07 -5.48 -3.06
N ALA A 13 -17.80 -5.95 -4.27
CA ALA A 13 -16.96 -7.12 -4.51
C ALA A 13 -15.52 -6.89 -4.03
N ALA A 14 -14.95 -5.70 -4.24
CA ALA A 14 -13.60 -5.38 -3.79
C ALA A 14 -13.48 -5.48 -2.25
N ALA A 15 -14.46 -4.95 -1.51
CA ALA A 15 -14.50 -5.06 -0.06
C ALA A 15 -14.56 -6.53 0.40
N LEU A 16 -15.46 -7.33 -0.20
CA LEU A 16 -15.60 -8.76 0.11
C LEU A 16 -14.34 -9.56 -0.23
N VAL A 17 -13.69 -9.26 -1.35
CA VAL A 17 -12.45 -9.94 -1.77
C VAL A 17 -11.35 -9.70 -0.74
N ILE A 18 -11.14 -8.45 -0.31
CA ILE A 18 -10.12 -8.13 0.68
C ILE A 18 -10.39 -8.82 2.02
N ASP A 19 -11.63 -8.85 2.48
CA ASP A 19 -12.00 -9.50 3.74
C ASP A 19 -11.85 -11.03 3.67
N THR A 20 -12.25 -11.62 2.56
CA THR A 20 -12.08 -13.06 2.30
C THR A 20 -10.61 -13.46 2.23
N LEU A 21 -9.80 -12.70 1.48
CA LEU A 21 -8.35 -12.95 1.38
C LEU A 21 -7.66 -12.80 2.73
N ARG A 22 -8.02 -11.78 3.51
CA ARG A 22 -7.52 -11.61 4.87
C ARG A 22 -7.78 -12.85 5.72
N THR A 23 -9.02 -13.31 5.74
CA THR A 23 -9.42 -14.48 6.51
C THR A 23 -8.67 -15.73 6.06
N PHE A 24 -8.55 -15.94 4.75
CA PHE A 24 -7.80 -17.06 4.18
C PHE A 24 -6.32 -17.03 4.60
N PHE A 25 -5.65 -15.89 4.46
CA PHE A 25 -4.24 -15.75 4.83
C PHE A 25 -4.01 -15.93 6.34
N LEU A 26 -4.91 -15.43 7.19
CA LEU A 26 -4.81 -15.63 8.64
C LEU A 26 -4.96 -17.12 9.02
N ILE A 27 -5.86 -17.85 8.38
CA ILE A 27 -6.01 -19.29 8.58
C ILE A 27 -4.73 -20.03 8.18
N VAL A 28 -4.20 -19.74 6.99
CA VAL A 28 -2.96 -20.36 6.50
C VAL A 28 -1.79 -20.07 7.44
N LEU A 29 -1.63 -18.82 7.87
CA LEU A 29 -0.56 -18.43 8.79
C LEU A 29 -0.72 -19.07 10.18
N SER A 30 -1.95 -19.26 10.65
CA SER A 30 -2.24 -19.94 11.90
C SER A 30 -1.82 -21.42 11.85
N ILE A 31 -2.08 -22.08 10.71
CA ILE A 31 -1.65 -23.47 10.47
C ILE A 31 -0.12 -23.57 10.37
N LEU A 32 0.52 -22.60 9.75
CA LEU A 32 1.99 -22.53 9.58
C LEU A 32 2.72 -22.10 10.85
N GLY A 33 2.00 -21.55 11.84
CA GLY A 33 2.56 -21.10 13.12
C GLY A 33 3.43 -22.14 13.80
N PRO A 34 2.90 -23.33 14.14
CA PRO A 34 3.66 -24.40 14.80
C PRO A 34 4.91 -24.81 14.03
N ILE A 35 4.87 -24.81 12.70
CA ILE A 35 6.01 -25.11 11.82
C ILE A 35 7.08 -24.02 11.96
N SER A 36 6.69 -22.75 11.96
CA SER A 36 7.61 -21.63 12.14
C SER A 36 8.27 -21.63 13.51
N PHE A 37 7.54 -22.03 14.56
CA PHE A 37 8.07 -22.21 15.90
C PHE A 37 9.06 -23.38 15.96
N ALA A 38 8.74 -24.51 15.35
CA ALA A 38 9.64 -25.67 15.31
C ALA A 38 10.95 -25.34 14.57
N LEU A 39 10.87 -24.63 13.45
CA LEU A 39 12.04 -24.18 12.70
C LEU A 39 12.91 -23.20 13.50
N ALA A 40 12.29 -22.33 14.30
CA ALA A 40 13.02 -21.36 15.10
C ALA A 40 13.89 -22.00 16.20
N CYS A 41 13.61 -23.24 16.59
CA CYS A 41 14.44 -24.02 17.53
C CYS A 41 15.74 -24.50 16.88
N TRP A 42 15.88 -24.46 15.57
CA TRP A 42 17.07 -24.89 14.85
C TRP A 42 18.02 -23.72 14.64
N ASP A 43 19.30 -23.91 14.94
CA ASP A 43 20.30 -22.88 14.74
C ASP A 43 20.36 -22.40 13.29
N GLY A 44 20.22 -21.09 13.12
CA GLY A 44 20.17 -20.43 11.80
C GLY A 44 18.77 -20.05 11.29
N PHE A 45 17.67 -20.56 11.87
CA PHE A 45 16.32 -20.28 11.43
C PHE A 45 15.52 -19.33 12.34
N HIS A 46 16.15 -18.67 13.32
CA HIS A 46 15.49 -17.73 14.24
C HIS A 46 14.78 -16.59 13.52
N ALA A 47 15.28 -16.16 12.36
CA ALA A 47 14.64 -15.14 11.54
C ALA A 47 13.27 -15.56 10.96
N SER A 48 13.02 -16.87 10.83
CA SER A 48 11.75 -17.42 10.32
C SER A 48 10.57 -17.04 11.20
N LEU A 49 10.72 -17.15 12.52
CA LEU A 49 9.69 -16.79 13.48
C LEU A 49 9.36 -15.29 13.44
N THR A 50 10.39 -14.45 13.39
CA THR A 50 10.20 -12.99 13.30
C THR A 50 9.47 -12.61 12.01
N GLN A 51 9.82 -13.21 10.89
CA GLN A 51 9.15 -12.97 9.61
C GLN A 51 7.69 -13.45 9.61
N TRP A 52 7.41 -14.57 10.27
CA TRP A 52 6.06 -15.07 10.43
C TRP A 52 5.20 -14.08 11.25
N PHE A 53 5.71 -13.59 12.38
CA PHE A 53 5.02 -12.58 13.19
C PHE A 53 4.74 -11.27 12.39
N VAL A 54 5.73 -10.79 11.68
CA VAL A 54 5.58 -9.58 10.84
C VAL A 54 4.48 -9.75 9.80
N ARG A 55 4.43 -10.90 9.13
CA ARG A 55 3.37 -11.21 8.15
C ARG A 55 2.01 -11.35 8.82
N TYR A 56 1.93 -12.05 9.94
CA TYR A 56 0.68 -12.24 10.68
C TYR A 56 0.09 -10.89 11.11
N ILE A 57 0.90 -10.04 11.71
CA ILE A 57 0.48 -8.69 12.14
C ILE A 57 0.10 -7.83 10.93
N SER A 58 0.85 -7.90 9.83
CA SER A 58 0.53 -7.14 8.61
C SER A 58 -0.86 -7.47 8.07
N ILE A 59 -1.20 -8.76 7.99
CA ILE A 59 -2.51 -9.20 7.49
C ILE A 59 -3.63 -8.90 8.51
N TYR A 60 -3.33 -9.02 9.80
CA TYR A 60 -4.28 -8.66 10.85
C TYR A 60 -4.67 -7.17 10.78
N LEU A 61 -3.73 -6.29 10.45
CA LEU A 61 -3.95 -4.86 10.29
C LEU A 61 -4.80 -4.48 9.07
N TRP A 62 -5.08 -5.40 8.15
CA TRP A 62 -5.98 -5.12 7.03
C TRP A 62 -7.37 -4.70 7.51
N LEU A 63 -7.86 -5.28 8.61
CA LEU A 63 -9.17 -4.94 9.16
C LEU A 63 -9.24 -3.47 9.63
N PRO A 64 -8.42 -3.00 10.58
CA PRO A 64 -8.48 -1.61 11.02
C PRO A 64 -8.17 -0.62 9.90
N VAL A 65 -7.31 -0.95 8.95
CA VAL A 65 -7.05 -0.10 7.77
C VAL A 65 -8.28 -0.04 6.86
N SER A 66 -8.97 -1.16 6.65
CA SER A 66 -10.23 -1.23 5.90
C SER A 66 -11.32 -0.40 6.58
N ASP A 67 -11.45 -0.50 7.90
CA ASP A 67 -12.45 0.26 8.67
C ASP A 67 -12.19 1.77 8.61
N LEU A 68 -10.93 2.19 8.73
CA LEU A 68 -10.53 3.59 8.54
C LEU A 68 -10.85 4.07 7.12
N PHE A 69 -10.52 3.29 6.12
CA PHE A 69 -10.81 3.63 4.73
C PHE A 69 -12.31 3.75 4.47
N SER A 70 -13.11 2.79 4.94
CA SER A 70 -14.57 2.82 4.85
C SER A 70 -15.16 4.04 5.56
N SER A 71 -14.62 4.42 6.72
CA SER A 71 -15.06 5.60 7.47
C SER A 71 -14.79 6.89 6.70
N VAL A 72 -13.63 6.99 6.03
CA VAL A 72 -13.27 8.13 5.18
C VAL A 72 -14.21 8.20 3.98
N LEU A 73 -14.47 7.07 3.31
CA LEU A 73 -15.40 7.00 2.18
C LEU A 73 -16.82 7.41 2.60
N ALA A 74 -17.31 6.92 3.73
CA ALA A 74 -18.62 7.30 4.25
C ALA A 74 -18.70 8.81 4.51
N ARG A 75 -17.64 9.42 5.04
CA ARG A 75 -17.59 10.87 5.27
C ARG A 75 -17.63 11.66 3.96
N ILE A 76 -16.92 11.20 2.94
CA ILE A 76 -16.94 11.80 1.60
C ILE A 76 -18.34 11.71 1.00
N GLN A 77 -19.03 10.57 1.12
CA GLN A 77 -20.41 10.41 0.64
C GLN A 77 -21.37 11.40 1.29
N VAL A 78 -21.28 11.58 2.61
CA VAL A 78 -22.11 12.56 3.33
C VAL A 78 -21.85 13.97 2.83
N LEU A 79 -20.60 14.36 2.61
CA LEU A 79 -20.25 15.69 2.09
C LEU A 79 -20.74 15.90 0.64
N MET A 80 -20.68 14.86 -0.19
CA MET A 80 -21.23 14.90 -1.54
C MET A 80 -22.73 15.11 -1.52
N LEU A 81 -23.44 14.35 -0.68
CA LEU A 81 -24.89 14.48 -0.55
C LEU A 81 -25.32 15.85 -0.01
N GLN A 82 -24.61 16.40 0.95
CA GLN A 82 -24.86 17.76 1.46
C GLN A 82 -24.69 18.81 0.35
N LYS A 83 -23.63 18.68 -0.44
CA LYS A 83 -23.40 19.58 -1.58
C LYS A 83 -24.52 19.48 -2.63
N ASP A 84 -25.00 18.27 -2.92
CA ASP A 84 -26.09 18.06 -3.86
C ASP A 84 -27.40 18.69 -3.35
N ILE A 85 -27.68 18.57 -2.04
CA ILE A 85 -28.86 19.21 -1.42
C ILE A 85 -28.74 20.74 -1.46
N ASP A 86 -27.57 21.29 -1.17
CA ASP A 86 -27.34 22.74 -1.22
C ASP A 86 -27.53 23.28 -2.65
N GLN A 87 -27.06 22.55 -3.66
CA GLN A 87 -27.23 22.90 -5.07
C GLN A 87 -28.70 22.86 -5.54
N LEU A 88 -29.47 21.87 -5.04
CA LEU A 88 -30.91 21.77 -5.33
C LEU A 88 -31.72 22.93 -4.72
N SER A 89 -31.18 23.61 -3.72
CA SER A 89 -31.81 24.78 -3.10
C SER A 89 -31.63 26.08 -3.90
N ASP A 90 -30.78 26.08 -4.94
CA ASP A 90 -30.57 27.23 -5.82
C ASP A 90 -31.62 27.20 -6.97
N PRO A 91 -32.49 28.24 -7.09
CA PRO A 91 -33.52 28.29 -8.13
C PRO A 91 -32.99 28.29 -9.58
N ASN A 92 -31.72 28.62 -9.77
CA ASN A 92 -31.05 28.65 -11.07
C ASN A 92 -30.22 27.39 -11.37
N PHE A 93 -30.23 26.43 -10.46
CA PHE A 93 -29.47 25.19 -10.66
C PHE A 93 -30.16 24.32 -11.71
N ILE A 94 -29.50 24.13 -12.83
CA ILE A 94 -29.86 23.10 -13.82
C ILE A 94 -29.18 21.80 -13.37
N PRO A 95 -29.96 20.77 -13.00
CA PRO A 95 -29.35 19.48 -12.65
C PRO A 95 -28.61 18.92 -13.87
N ASP A 96 -27.32 19.19 -13.94
CA ASP A 96 -26.46 18.43 -14.81
C ASP A 96 -26.37 17.04 -14.17
N GLY A 97 -27.03 16.05 -14.75
CA GLY A 97 -27.08 14.69 -14.25
C GLY A 97 -25.72 14.01 -14.29
N SER A 98 -24.68 14.70 -13.87
CA SER A 98 -23.33 14.16 -13.85
C SER A 98 -23.18 13.18 -12.71
N ASN A 99 -23.60 11.93 -12.97
CA ASN A 99 -23.11 10.78 -12.23
C ASN A 99 -21.57 10.67 -12.23
N ALA A 100 -20.87 11.60 -12.91
CA ALA A 100 -19.42 11.61 -13.05
C ALA A 100 -18.71 11.70 -11.70
N VAL A 101 -19.17 12.54 -10.78
CA VAL A 101 -18.59 12.66 -9.43
C VAL A 101 -18.78 11.37 -8.65
N TYR A 102 -19.97 10.78 -8.72
CA TYR A 102 -20.26 9.52 -8.05
C TYR A 102 -19.48 8.33 -8.65
N ILE A 103 -19.38 8.28 -9.98
CA ILE A 103 -18.57 7.28 -10.68
C ILE A 103 -17.09 7.39 -10.30
N THR A 104 -16.56 8.60 -10.26
CA THR A 104 -15.17 8.85 -9.83
C THR A 104 -14.96 8.40 -8.39
N PHE A 105 -15.92 8.68 -7.50
CA PHE A 105 -15.89 8.21 -6.12
C PHE A 105 -15.84 6.68 -6.03
N LEU A 106 -16.66 5.96 -6.81
CA LEU A 106 -16.65 4.50 -6.85
C LEU A 106 -15.31 3.94 -7.34
N ILE A 107 -14.73 4.54 -8.38
CA ILE A 107 -13.42 4.13 -8.91
C ILE A 107 -12.33 4.33 -7.85
N ILE A 108 -12.31 5.48 -7.18
CA ILE A 108 -11.36 5.76 -6.09
C ILE A 108 -11.54 4.76 -4.96
N GLY A 109 -12.78 4.43 -4.60
CA GLY A 109 -13.09 3.43 -3.60
C GLY A 109 -12.57 2.03 -3.94
N ILE A 110 -12.78 1.59 -5.17
CA ILE A 110 -12.28 0.28 -5.66
C ILE A 110 -10.75 0.23 -5.59
N ILE A 111 -10.07 1.24 -6.13
CA ILE A 111 -8.61 1.33 -6.10
C ILE A 111 -8.12 1.36 -4.64
N GLY A 112 -8.77 2.14 -3.78
CA GLY A 112 -8.43 2.26 -2.37
C GLY A 112 -8.50 0.92 -1.63
N TYR A 113 -9.52 0.11 -1.86
CA TYR A 113 -9.60 -1.23 -1.27
C TYR A 113 -8.41 -2.10 -1.65
N PHE A 114 -7.96 -2.08 -2.89
CA PHE A 114 -6.77 -2.83 -3.32
C PHE A 114 -5.45 -2.29 -2.76
N THR A 115 -5.42 -1.05 -2.26
CA THR A 115 -4.23 -0.50 -1.60
C THR A 115 -4.12 -0.86 -0.11
N ILE A 116 -5.20 -1.37 0.53
CA ILE A 116 -5.22 -1.74 1.96
C ILE A 116 -4.06 -2.65 2.36
N PRO A 117 -3.75 -3.74 1.64
CA PRO A 117 -2.62 -4.61 1.98
C PRO A 117 -1.28 -3.87 1.98
N THR A 118 -1.11 -2.96 1.05
CA THR A 118 0.12 -2.15 0.93
C THR A 118 0.28 -1.19 2.10
N VAL A 119 -0.80 -0.49 2.47
CA VAL A 119 -0.80 0.45 3.60
C VAL A 119 -0.56 -0.29 4.93
N ALA A 120 -1.23 -1.43 5.15
CA ALA A 120 -1.03 -2.26 6.32
C ALA A 120 0.44 -2.72 6.45
N ASN A 121 1.06 -3.09 5.33
CA ASN A 121 2.46 -3.47 5.29
C ASN A 121 3.40 -2.28 5.61
N TRP A 122 3.11 -1.07 5.16
CA TRP A 122 3.86 0.14 5.51
C TRP A 122 3.79 0.43 7.02
N ILE A 123 2.62 0.26 7.64
CA ILE A 123 2.44 0.47 9.08
C ILE A 123 3.34 -0.48 9.88
N VAL A 124 3.37 -1.77 9.51
CA VAL A 124 4.20 -2.77 10.17
C VAL A 124 5.69 -2.48 9.98
N GLN A 125 6.09 -2.05 8.79
CA GLN A 125 7.47 -1.68 8.50
C GLN A 125 7.90 -0.43 9.28
N ALA A 126 7.03 0.56 9.41
CA ALA A 126 7.28 1.76 10.21
C ALA A 126 7.38 1.46 11.70
N GLY A 127 6.61 0.46 12.20
CA GLY A 127 6.56 0.06 13.61
C GLY A 127 7.73 -0.80 14.10
N GLY A 128 8.75 -1.09 13.28
CA GLY A 128 9.92 -1.87 13.72
C GLY A 128 10.25 -3.12 12.90
N GLY A 129 9.39 -3.51 11.93
CA GLY A 129 9.72 -4.53 10.92
C GLY A 129 10.75 -4.03 9.89
N ALA A 130 11.22 -2.80 10.06
CA ALA A 130 12.06 -2.05 9.14
C ALA A 130 13.55 -2.44 9.11
N GLY A 131 13.98 -3.38 9.96
CA GLY A 131 15.40 -3.75 10.03
C GLY A 131 16.02 -4.19 8.70
N ASN A 132 15.21 -4.72 7.79
CA ASN A 132 15.66 -5.14 6.47
C ASN A 132 15.45 -4.08 5.38
N TYR A 133 14.45 -3.19 5.55
CA TYR A 133 14.18 -2.15 4.55
C TYR A 133 15.21 -1.03 4.58
N SER A 134 15.61 -0.60 5.78
CA SER A 134 16.67 0.40 5.94
C SER A 134 18.02 -0.12 5.44
N LYS A 135 18.32 -1.42 5.61
CA LYS A 135 19.52 -2.04 5.03
C LYS A 135 19.48 -2.06 3.51
N ASN A 136 18.32 -2.39 2.91
CA ASN A 136 18.18 -2.43 1.45
C ASN A 136 18.22 -1.02 0.83
N VAL A 137 17.60 -0.04 1.46
CA VAL A 137 17.67 1.38 1.02
C VAL A 137 19.07 1.92 1.18
N ALA A 138 19.73 1.67 2.32
CA ALA A 138 21.12 2.07 2.56
C ALA A 138 22.08 1.37 1.58
N GLN A 139 21.86 0.09 1.27
CA GLN A 139 22.66 -0.64 0.29
C GLN A 139 22.42 -0.15 -1.16
N THR A 140 21.21 0.22 -1.50
CA THR A 140 20.90 0.80 -2.81
C THR A 140 21.47 2.21 -2.93
N ALA A 141 21.39 3.01 -1.88
CA ALA A 141 21.99 4.33 -1.83
C ALA A 141 23.53 4.28 -1.89
N SER A 142 24.15 3.33 -1.16
CA SER A 142 25.62 3.15 -1.20
C SER A 142 26.09 2.62 -2.56
N ARG A 143 25.33 1.72 -3.22
CA ARG A 143 25.64 1.27 -4.59
C ARG A 143 25.44 2.38 -5.62
N GLY A 144 24.39 3.19 -5.51
CA GLY A 144 24.20 4.36 -6.35
C GLY A 144 25.30 5.41 -6.15
N GLY A 145 25.70 5.67 -4.92
CA GLY A 145 26.80 6.57 -4.60
C GLY A 145 28.15 6.08 -5.11
N SER A 146 28.43 4.79 -5.07
CA SER A 146 29.68 4.22 -5.58
C SER A 146 29.76 4.25 -7.13
N ILE A 147 28.63 4.12 -7.81
CA ILE A 147 28.59 4.24 -9.28
C ILE A 147 28.86 5.69 -9.70
N VAL A 148 28.28 6.67 -9.01
CA VAL A 148 28.52 8.09 -9.28
C VAL A 148 29.95 8.50 -8.93
N ALA A 149 30.47 8.05 -7.78
CA ALA A 149 31.86 8.31 -7.39
C ALA A 149 32.87 7.63 -8.32
N GLY A 150 32.57 6.41 -8.79
CA GLY A 150 33.38 5.70 -9.77
C GLY A 150 33.41 6.40 -11.13
N ALA A 151 32.26 6.91 -11.60
CA ALA A 151 32.17 7.61 -12.87
C ALA A 151 32.88 8.97 -12.83
N THR A 152 32.76 9.74 -11.75
CA THR A 152 33.47 11.02 -11.58
C THR A 152 34.96 10.81 -11.35
N GLY A 153 35.38 9.81 -10.58
CA GLY A 153 36.79 9.47 -10.36
C GLY A 153 37.50 9.03 -11.64
N ALA A 154 36.84 8.23 -12.48
CA ALA A 154 37.38 7.82 -13.77
C ALA A 154 37.50 8.99 -14.78
N ALA A 155 36.55 9.92 -14.75
CA ALA A 155 36.58 11.11 -15.60
C ALA A 155 37.72 12.07 -15.19
N ILE A 156 37.93 12.32 -13.89
CA ILE A 156 38.97 13.18 -13.39
C ILE A 156 40.36 12.55 -13.57
N GLY A 157 40.52 11.25 -13.32
CA GLY A 157 41.78 10.52 -13.50
C GLY A 157 42.26 10.51 -14.95
N ASN A 158 41.34 10.49 -15.90
CA ASN A 158 41.69 10.50 -17.36
C ASN A 158 42.12 11.90 -17.83
N ILE A 159 41.63 12.95 -17.19
CA ILE A 159 42.02 14.35 -17.55
C ILE A 159 43.39 14.67 -16.96
N THR A 160 43.67 14.31 -15.71
CA THR A 160 44.98 14.54 -15.07
C THR A 160 46.08 13.70 -15.71
N GLY A 161 45.81 12.45 -16.09
CA GLY A 161 46.79 11.59 -16.78
C GLY A 161 47.20 12.08 -18.17
N ARG A 162 46.37 12.89 -18.85
CA ARG A 162 46.73 13.51 -20.14
C ARG A 162 47.51 14.81 -19.99
N LEU A 163 47.39 15.51 -18.89
CA LEU A 163 48.08 16.77 -18.63
C LEU A 163 49.51 16.57 -18.16
N PHE A 164 49.83 15.43 -17.53
CA PHE A 164 51.19 15.12 -17.04
C PHE A 164 52.07 14.34 -18.06
N LYS A 165 51.60 14.11 -19.26
CA LYS A 165 52.32 13.39 -20.32
C LYS A 165 52.84 14.30 -21.45
N ARG A 166 53.24 15.52 -21.09
CA ARG A 166 54.01 16.43 -21.97
C ARG A 166 55.28 16.84 -21.30
#